data_86b2bbf89073f7444c43382495a34810
#
_entry.id   86b2bbf89073f7444c43382495a34810
#
_cell.length_a   1.000
_cell.length_b   1.000
_cell.length_c   1.000
_cell.angle_alpha   90.00
_cell.angle_beta   90.00
_cell.angle_gamma   90.00
#
_symmetry.space_group_name_H-M   'P 1'
#
loop_
_entity.id
_entity.type
_entity.pdbx_description
1 polymer ?
#
loop_
_entity_poly.entity_id
_entity_poly.type
_entity_poly.pdbx_seq_one_letter_code
_entity_poly.pdbx_strand_id
1 'polypeptide(L)'
;MNQLFEFLEHYTDFIILGTLGLLSIICVWKAIERIMFYSKVDISKYNTLEELEIDLTHNLTTISTIGSNAPYIGLLGTVIGILLTFYHLGKSGGDIDAASIMVNLSLALKATAVGILVAIIAMVFYNGFGRKVEENKLKWQAFHAPKA
;
A
#
# COMPACT_ATOMS: atom_id res chain seq x y z
N MET A 1 -12.72 -4.86 -28.78
CA MET A 1 -12.86 -3.58 -28.03
C MET A 1 -14.07 -3.61 -27.09
N ASN A 2 -15.27 -3.91 -27.61
CA ASN A 2 -16.47 -3.92 -26.77
C ASN A 2 -16.41 -4.93 -25.62
N GLN A 3 -15.89 -6.12 -25.84
CA GLN A 3 -15.74 -7.14 -24.81
C GLN A 3 -14.80 -6.70 -23.67
N LEU A 4 -13.72 -6.01 -24.03
CA LEU A 4 -12.79 -5.47 -23.03
C LEU A 4 -13.48 -4.42 -22.16
N PHE A 5 -14.24 -3.49 -22.77
CA PHE A 5 -14.95 -2.45 -22.03
C PHE A 5 -16.05 -3.02 -21.13
N GLU A 6 -16.78 -4.04 -21.57
CA GLU A 6 -17.76 -4.73 -20.73
C GLU A 6 -17.11 -5.41 -19.54
N PHE A 7 -15.98 -6.08 -19.77
CA PHE A 7 -15.21 -6.69 -18.69
C PHE A 7 -14.73 -5.64 -17.67
N LEU A 8 -14.18 -4.52 -18.15
CA LEU A 8 -13.72 -3.44 -17.28
C LEU A 8 -14.89 -2.83 -16.48
N GLU A 9 -16.03 -2.64 -17.11
CA GLU A 9 -17.20 -2.08 -16.45
C GLU A 9 -17.68 -2.94 -15.28
N HIS A 10 -17.70 -4.26 -15.46
CA HIS A 10 -18.19 -5.18 -14.44
C HIS A 10 -17.18 -5.45 -13.32
N TYR A 11 -15.89 -5.52 -13.64
CA TYR A 11 -14.89 -6.09 -12.73
C TYR A 11 -13.86 -5.10 -12.22
N THR A 12 -13.71 -3.92 -12.81
CA THR A 12 -12.63 -2.98 -12.42
C THR A 12 -12.71 -2.61 -10.95
N ASP A 13 -13.85 -2.14 -10.47
CA ASP A 13 -13.99 -1.74 -9.07
C ASP A 13 -13.72 -2.92 -8.14
N PHE A 14 -14.27 -4.08 -8.46
CA PHE A 14 -14.09 -5.28 -7.67
C PHE A 14 -12.61 -5.68 -7.60
N ILE A 15 -11.90 -5.67 -8.72
CA ILE A 15 -10.49 -6.03 -8.80
C ILE A 15 -9.63 -5.01 -8.04
N ILE A 16 -9.84 -3.71 -8.30
CA ILE A 16 -9.04 -2.64 -7.70
C ILE A 16 -9.25 -2.61 -6.18
N LEU A 17 -10.49 -2.55 -5.72
CA LEU A 17 -10.78 -2.49 -4.29
C LEU A 17 -10.43 -3.79 -3.58
N GLY A 18 -10.62 -4.93 -4.23
CA GLY A 18 -10.21 -6.22 -3.72
C GLY A 18 -8.70 -6.32 -3.56
N THR A 19 -7.95 -5.84 -4.54
CA THR A 19 -6.47 -5.79 -4.47
C THR A 19 -6.01 -4.89 -3.33
N LEU A 20 -6.58 -3.68 -3.21
CA LEU A 20 -6.23 -2.77 -2.13
C LEU A 20 -6.60 -3.35 -0.75
N GLY A 21 -7.74 -4.02 -0.64
CA GLY A 21 -8.14 -4.69 0.58
C GLY A 21 -7.18 -5.80 0.97
N LEU A 22 -6.77 -6.63 0.00
CA LEU A 22 -5.79 -7.70 0.23
C LEU A 22 -4.44 -7.12 0.66
N LEU A 23 -3.96 -6.08 -0.01
CA LEU A 23 -2.70 -5.42 0.35
C LEU A 23 -2.78 -4.81 1.75
N SER A 24 -3.93 -4.23 2.11
CA SER A 24 -4.16 -3.69 3.45
C SER A 24 -4.06 -4.78 4.52
N ILE A 25 -4.67 -5.94 4.29
CA ILE A 25 -4.61 -7.07 5.20
C ILE A 25 -3.17 -7.57 5.36
N ILE A 26 -2.45 -7.72 4.24
CA ILE A 26 -1.04 -8.14 4.27
C ILE A 26 -0.20 -7.13 5.04
N CYS A 27 -0.41 -5.83 4.79
CA CYS A 27 0.32 -4.75 5.46
C CYS A 27 0.11 -4.81 6.98
N VAL A 28 -1.14 -4.94 7.43
CA VAL A 28 -1.46 -5.01 8.86
C VAL A 28 -0.85 -6.27 9.49
N TRP A 29 -0.94 -7.41 8.80
CA TRP A 29 -0.34 -8.65 9.28
C TRP A 29 1.17 -8.52 9.48
N LYS A 30 1.86 -7.99 8.47
CA LYS A 30 3.31 -7.78 8.55
C LYS A 30 3.67 -6.74 9.61
N ALA A 31 2.84 -5.69 9.76
CA ALA A 31 3.04 -4.69 10.80
C ALA A 31 2.93 -5.29 12.20
N ILE A 32 1.92 -6.13 12.44
CA ILE A 32 1.75 -6.82 13.73
C ILE A 32 2.94 -7.73 14.01
N GLU A 33 3.40 -8.48 13.00
CA GLU A 33 4.58 -9.33 13.13
C GLU A 33 5.81 -8.52 13.55
N ARG A 34 6.02 -7.34 12.94
CA ARG A 34 7.15 -6.48 13.27
C ARG A 34 7.03 -5.89 14.68
N ILE A 35 5.85 -5.45 15.07
CA ILE A 35 5.62 -4.95 16.44
C ILE A 35 5.98 -6.03 17.46
N MET A 36 5.52 -7.25 17.24
CA MET A 36 5.83 -8.37 18.12
C MET A 36 7.32 -8.68 18.13
N PHE A 37 7.97 -8.66 16.97
CA PHE A 37 9.40 -8.92 16.86
C PHE A 37 10.22 -7.88 17.63
N TYR A 38 9.93 -6.58 17.42
CA TYR A 38 10.71 -5.51 18.07
C TYR A 38 10.48 -5.48 19.59
N SER A 39 9.35 -5.96 20.07
CA SER A 39 9.09 -6.04 21.51
C SER A 39 9.86 -7.17 22.20
N LYS A 40 10.32 -8.17 21.44
CA LYS A 40 10.94 -9.37 21.99
C LYS A 40 12.40 -9.55 21.55
N VAL A 41 12.90 -8.70 20.65
CA VAL A 41 14.24 -8.87 20.12
C VAL A 41 15.27 -8.66 21.22
N ASP A 42 16.25 -9.57 21.27
CA ASP A 42 17.39 -9.48 22.18
C ASP A 42 18.66 -9.26 21.34
N ILE A 43 19.13 -8.03 21.30
CA ILE A 43 20.29 -7.62 20.48
C ILE A 43 21.57 -8.30 20.94
N SER A 44 21.65 -8.75 22.20
CA SER A 44 22.85 -9.42 22.73
C SER A 44 23.12 -10.78 22.09
N LYS A 45 22.09 -11.40 21.47
CA LYS A 45 22.22 -12.70 20.82
C LYS A 45 22.85 -12.65 19.43
N TYR A 46 23.02 -11.46 18.86
CA TYR A 46 23.56 -11.28 17.53
C TYR A 46 25.06 -11.05 17.59
N ASN A 47 25.80 -11.81 16.81
CA ASN A 47 27.27 -11.72 16.77
C ASN A 47 27.75 -10.57 15.88
N THR A 48 27.00 -10.22 14.84
CA THR A 48 27.35 -9.15 13.91
C THR A 48 26.19 -8.20 13.74
N LEU A 49 26.50 -6.95 13.40
CA LEU A 49 25.50 -5.92 13.10
C LEU A 49 24.65 -6.33 11.87
N GLU A 50 25.32 -6.95 10.90
CA GLU A 50 24.66 -7.37 9.65
C GLU A 50 23.59 -8.43 9.91
N GLU A 51 23.88 -9.40 10.77
CA GLU A 51 22.88 -10.42 11.15
C GLU A 51 21.66 -9.77 11.82
N LEU A 52 21.91 -8.84 12.74
CA LEU A 52 20.86 -8.10 13.41
C LEU A 52 20.01 -7.29 12.41
N GLU A 53 20.68 -6.61 11.48
CA GLU A 53 20.00 -5.79 10.47
C GLU A 53 19.11 -6.63 9.57
N ILE A 54 19.55 -7.81 9.17
CA ILE A 54 18.73 -8.71 8.35
C ILE A 54 17.42 -9.06 9.06
N ASP A 55 17.50 -9.41 10.34
CA ASP A 55 16.32 -9.77 11.10
C ASP A 55 15.43 -8.55 11.41
N LEU A 56 16.03 -7.39 11.71
CA LEU A 56 15.28 -6.17 12.00
C LEU A 56 14.52 -5.65 10.78
N THR A 57 15.07 -5.81 9.58
CA THR A 57 14.45 -5.29 8.35
C THR A 57 13.56 -6.31 7.65
N HIS A 58 13.43 -7.51 8.20
CA HIS A 58 12.56 -8.54 7.62
C HIS A 58 11.12 -8.01 7.49
N ASN A 59 10.48 -8.25 6.36
CA ASN A 59 9.13 -7.80 6.01
C ASN A 59 8.98 -6.29 5.75
N LEU A 60 10.00 -5.45 5.97
CA LEU A 60 9.88 -4.01 5.73
C LEU A 60 9.75 -3.70 4.24
N THR A 61 10.40 -4.47 3.37
CA THR A 61 10.26 -4.31 1.92
C THR A 61 8.81 -4.52 1.47
N THR A 62 8.13 -5.52 2.04
CA THR A 62 6.71 -5.76 1.74
C THR A 62 5.85 -4.56 2.11
N ILE A 63 6.03 -4.01 3.32
CA ILE A 63 5.27 -2.84 3.78
C ILE A 63 5.57 -1.62 2.90
N SER A 64 6.83 -1.39 2.59
CA SER A 64 7.27 -0.28 1.72
C SER A 64 6.69 -0.42 0.31
N THR A 65 6.68 -1.63 -0.24
CA THR A 65 6.13 -1.89 -1.57
C THR A 65 4.64 -1.58 -1.60
N ILE A 66 3.89 -1.99 -0.58
CA ILE A 66 2.47 -1.67 -0.47
C ILE A 66 2.27 -0.16 -0.38
N GLY A 67 3.04 0.51 0.48
CA GLY A 67 2.91 1.95 0.67
C GLY A 67 3.24 2.76 -0.58
N SER A 68 4.23 2.32 -1.36
CA SER A 68 4.63 3.05 -2.58
C SER A 68 3.74 2.73 -3.78
N ASN A 69 3.03 1.62 -3.80
CA ASN A 69 2.23 1.20 -4.96
C ASN A 69 0.72 1.37 -4.77
N ALA A 70 0.22 1.37 -3.53
CA ALA A 70 -1.21 1.49 -3.27
C ALA A 70 -1.85 2.74 -3.91
N PRO A 71 -1.22 3.94 -3.89
CA PRO A 71 -1.80 5.10 -4.56
C PRO A 71 -1.93 4.90 -6.06
N TYR A 72 -0.97 4.25 -6.68
CA TYR A 72 -0.99 3.99 -8.13
C TYR A 72 -2.05 2.99 -8.51
N ILE A 73 -2.30 1.98 -7.67
CA ILE A 73 -3.40 1.03 -7.88
C ILE A 73 -4.74 1.76 -7.82
N GLY A 74 -4.91 2.63 -6.84
CA GLY A 74 -6.11 3.47 -6.73
C GLY A 74 -6.26 4.42 -7.91
N LEU A 75 -5.16 5.06 -8.33
CA LEU A 75 -5.15 5.94 -9.50
C LEU A 75 -5.54 5.18 -10.77
N LEU A 76 -5.07 3.95 -10.93
CA LEU A 76 -5.45 3.11 -12.06
C LEU A 76 -6.96 2.91 -12.10
N GLY A 77 -7.59 2.67 -10.97
CA GLY A 77 -9.04 2.58 -10.87
C GLY A 77 -9.75 3.86 -11.33
N THR A 78 -9.23 5.02 -10.94
CA THR A 78 -9.76 6.32 -11.39
C THR A 78 -9.63 6.49 -12.90
N VAL A 79 -8.46 6.18 -13.45
CA VAL A 79 -8.21 6.30 -14.90
C VAL A 79 -9.17 5.41 -15.69
N ILE A 80 -9.33 4.16 -15.28
CA ILE A 80 -10.26 3.24 -15.93
C ILE A 80 -11.70 3.73 -15.81
N GLY A 81 -12.10 4.22 -14.64
CA GLY A 81 -13.45 4.75 -14.43
C GLY A 81 -13.76 5.95 -15.32
N ILE A 82 -12.81 6.87 -15.47
CA ILE A 82 -12.96 8.02 -16.36
C ILE A 82 -13.03 7.56 -17.81
N LEU A 83 -12.17 6.62 -18.19
CA LEU A 83 -12.15 6.05 -19.54
C LEU A 83 -13.51 5.45 -19.90
N LEU A 84 -14.10 4.66 -19.00
CA LEU A 84 -15.41 4.05 -19.20
C LEU A 84 -16.51 5.10 -19.32
N THR A 85 -16.46 6.14 -18.50
CA THR A 85 -17.43 7.24 -18.55
C THR A 85 -17.42 7.92 -19.91
N PHE A 86 -16.24 8.27 -20.43
CA PHE A 86 -16.14 8.89 -21.73
C PHE A 86 -16.47 7.95 -22.87
N TYR A 87 -16.14 6.66 -22.74
CA TYR A 87 -16.53 5.66 -23.74
C TYR A 87 -18.06 5.58 -23.88
N HIS A 88 -18.78 5.49 -22.74
CA HIS A 88 -20.23 5.45 -22.75
C HIS A 88 -20.85 6.73 -23.29
N LEU A 89 -20.28 7.88 -22.93
CA LEU A 89 -20.73 9.18 -23.43
C LEU A 89 -20.60 9.25 -24.97
N GLY A 90 -19.46 8.83 -25.50
CA GLY A 90 -19.24 8.81 -26.94
C GLY A 90 -20.16 7.84 -27.66
N LYS A 91 -20.40 6.66 -27.08
CA LYS A 91 -21.27 5.64 -27.66
C LYS A 91 -22.73 6.06 -27.68
N SER A 92 -23.17 6.85 -26.71
CA SER A 92 -24.55 7.38 -26.64
C SER A 92 -24.76 8.62 -27.50
N GLY A 93 -23.72 9.13 -28.19
CA GLY A 93 -23.81 10.36 -28.97
C GLY A 93 -23.93 11.61 -28.13
N GLY A 94 -23.49 11.56 -26.89
CA GLY A 94 -23.57 12.71 -25.98
C GLY A 94 -24.90 12.83 -25.24
N ASP A 95 -25.71 11.80 -25.27
CA ASP A 95 -27.11 11.81 -24.75
C ASP A 95 -27.18 11.41 -23.26
N ILE A 96 -26.04 11.45 -22.52
CA ILE A 96 -25.99 11.20 -21.09
C ILE A 96 -26.11 12.52 -20.35
N ASP A 97 -26.94 12.59 -19.30
CA ASP A 97 -27.11 13.80 -18.52
C ASP A 97 -25.86 14.09 -17.64
N ALA A 98 -25.69 15.37 -17.30
CA ALA A 98 -24.56 15.82 -16.49
C ALA A 98 -24.53 15.18 -15.11
N ALA A 99 -25.68 14.91 -14.51
CA ALA A 99 -25.78 14.31 -13.19
C ALA A 99 -25.21 12.89 -13.19
N SER A 100 -25.53 12.09 -14.20
CA SER A 100 -24.99 10.72 -14.35
C SER A 100 -23.48 10.73 -14.53
N ILE A 101 -22.95 11.67 -15.32
CA ILE A 101 -21.51 11.83 -15.51
C ILE A 101 -20.82 12.15 -14.17
N MET A 102 -21.37 13.07 -13.39
CA MET A 102 -20.82 13.45 -12.09
C MET A 102 -20.80 12.29 -11.11
N VAL A 103 -21.87 11.48 -11.07
CA VAL A 103 -21.92 10.29 -10.22
C VAL A 103 -20.84 9.30 -10.63
N ASN A 104 -20.70 9.02 -11.92
CA ASN A 104 -19.71 8.07 -12.42
C ASN A 104 -18.28 8.53 -12.12
N LEU A 105 -17.98 9.81 -12.26
CA LEU A 105 -16.68 10.37 -11.94
C LEU A 105 -16.41 10.30 -10.42
N SER A 106 -17.42 10.56 -9.60
CA SER A 106 -17.30 10.44 -8.14
C SER A 106 -16.94 9.01 -7.72
N LEU A 107 -17.60 8.03 -8.33
CA LEU A 107 -17.31 6.62 -8.04
C LEU A 107 -15.90 6.23 -8.47
N ALA A 108 -15.44 6.77 -9.60
CA ALA A 108 -14.06 6.54 -10.05
C ALA A 108 -13.03 7.08 -9.04
N LEU A 109 -13.27 8.26 -8.48
CA LEU A 109 -12.38 8.88 -7.50
C LEU A 109 -12.28 8.09 -6.19
N LYS A 110 -13.28 7.29 -5.87
CA LYS A 110 -13.28 6.45 -4.66
C LYS A 110 -12.06 5.54 -4.59
N ALA A 111 -11.67 4.94 -5.70
CA ALA A 111 -10.52 4.04 -5.75
C ALA A 111 -9.21 4.76 -5.38
N THR A 112 -9.03 5.98 -5.89
CA THR A 112 -7.85 6.79 -5.53
C THR A 112 -7.84 7.09 -4.03
N ALA A 113 -8.98 7.48 -3.46
CA ALA A 113 -9.07 7.79 -2.03
C ALA A 113 -8.68 6.57 -1.17
N VAL A 114 -9.20 5.39 -1.51
CA VAL A 114 -8.85 4.14 -0.80
C VAL A 114 -7.36 3.82 -0.94
N GLY A 115 -6.82 3.95 -2.15
CA GLY A 115 -5.39 3.71 -2.39
C GLY A 115 -4.49 4.63 -1.57
N ILE A 116 -4.82 5.90 -1.50
CA ILE A 116 -4.07 6.88 -0.71
C ILE A 116 -4.17 6.54 0.79
N LEU A 117 -5.34 6.16 1.28
CA LEU A 117 -5.53 5.80 2.69
C LEU A 117 -4.66 4.59 3.05
N VAL A 118 -4.67 3.55 2.23
CA VAL A 118 -3.81 2.37 2.45
C VAL A 118 -2.34 2.77 2.46
N ALA A 119 -1.93 3.63 1.53
CA ALA A 119 -0.55 4.10 1.44
C ALA A 119 -0.12 4.87 2.69
N ILE A 120 -0.96 5.76 3.20
CA ILE A 120 -0.64 6.55 4.40
C ILE A 120 -0.39 5.62 5.58
N ILE A 121 -1.28 4.65 5.81
CA ILE A 121 -1.15 3.70 6.91
C ILE A 121 0.15 2.89 6.76
N ALA A 122 0.41 2.36 5.56
CA ALA A 122 1.61 1.58 5.30
C ALA A 122 2.89 2.38 5.54
N MET A 123 2.93 3.63 5.10
CA MET A 123 4.12 4.47 5.23
C MET A 123 4.34 4.91 6.68
N VAL A 124 3.28 5.13 7.45
CA VAL A 124 3.41 5.40 8.88
C VAL A 124 4.07 4.21 9.59
N PHE A 125 3.62 2.99 9.31
CA PHE A 125 4.26 1.79 9.86
C PHE A 125 5.70 1.66 9.40
N TYR A 126 5.96 1.83 8.11
CA TYR A 126 7.30 1.68 7.55
C TYR A 126 8.28 2.65 8.22
N ASN A 127 7.91 3.91 8.36
CA ASN A 127 8.77 4.92 8.97
C ASN A 127 8.99 4.64 10.46
N GLY A 128 7.94 4.24 11.18
CA GLY A 128 8.06 3.86 12.59
C GLY A 128 8.97 2.66 12.80
N PHE A 129 8.85 1.66 11.95
CA PHE A 129 9.72 0.48 12.02
C PHE A 129 11.16 0.81 11.62
N GLY A 130 11.35 1.71 10.65
CA GLY A 130 12.69 2.20 10.30
C GLY A 130 13.38 2.84 11.49
N ARG A 131 12.66 3.59 12.31
CA ARG A 131 13.20 4.15 13.54
C ARG A 131 13.57 3.05 14.55
N LYS A 132 12.73 2.02 14.68
CA LYS A 132 13.04 0.88 15.56
C LYS A 132 14.26 0.12 15.10
N VAL A 133 14.43 -0.07 13.79
CA VAL A 133 15.64 -0.69 13.22
C VAL A 133 16.87 0.12 13.63
N GLU A 134 16.83 1.43 13.43
CA GLU A 134 17.96 2.30 13.73
C GLU A 134 18.30 2.29 15.23
N GLU A 135 17.29 2.39 16.09
CA GLU A 135 17.49 2.33 17.55
C GLU A 135 18.16 1.03 17.98
N ASN A 136 17.69 -0.10 17.46
CA ASN A 136 18.27 -1.41 17.83
C ASN A 136 19.68 -1.58 17.30
N LYS A 137 19.97 -1.07 16.11
CA LYS A 137 21.33 -1.06 15.56
C LYS A 137 22.29 -0.24 16.44
N LEU A 138 21.86 0.94 16.85
CA LEU A 138 22.65 1.80 17.73
C LEU A 138 22.85 1.18 19.11
N LYS A 139 21.84 0.53 19.66
CA LYS A 139 21.96 -0.20 20.92
C LYS A 139 22.94 -1.34 20.82
N TRP A 140 22.94 -2.07 19.70
CA TRP A 140 23.90 -3.14 19.46
C TRP A 140 25.32 -2.59 19.41
N GLN A 141 25.53 -1.49 18.68
CA GLN A 141 26.84 -0.84 18.59
C GLN A 141 27.30 -0.38 19.97
N ALA A 142 26.43 0.21 20.77
CA ALA A 142 26.76 0.65 22.13
C ALA A 142 27.11 -0.56 23.03
N PHE A 143 26.36 -1.66 22.91
CA PHE A 143 26.59 -2.88 23.67
C PHE A 143 27.93 -3.51 23.35
N HIS A 144 28.37 -3.46 22.10
CA HIS A 144 29.63 -4.04 21.61
C HIS A 144 30.76 -3.03 21.58
N ALA A 145 30.53 -1.77 21.96
CA ALA A 145 31.60 -0.76 21.97
C ALA A 145 32.65 -1.09 23.02
N PRO A 146 33.96 -0.84 22.73
CA PRO A 146 34.99 -1.02 23.75
C PRO A 146 34.73 -0.09 24.94
N LYS A 147 34.75 -0.66 26.12
CA LYS A 147 34.67 0.16 27.35
C LYS A 147 36.05 0.82 27.60
N ALA A 148 36.03 2.15 27.66
CA ALA A 148 37.28 2.92 27.91
C ALA A 148 37.77 2.69 29.33
#